data_abc2bddf0122eba06c6f86535cf9d0e3
#
_entry.id   abc2bddf0122eba06c6f86535cf9d0e3
#
_cell.length_a   1.000
_cell.length_b   1.000
_cell.length_c   1.000
_cell.angle_alpha   90.00
_cell.angle_beta   90.00
_cell.angle_gamma   90.00
#
_symmetry.space_group_name_H-M   'P 1'
#
loop_
_entity.id
_entity.type
_entity.pdbx_description
1 polymer ?
#
loop_
_entity_poly.entity_id
_entity_poly.type
_entity_poly.pdbx_seq_one_letter_code
_entity_poly.pdbx_strand_id
1 'polypeptide(L)'
;MPCRTPWSPSLWRPLAILFLIVIAFAGISSSQALPAAHVDNFSGRPRVVVISDIGNEPDDQMSMVRFLIYSNEFDVEALIAATSTWQKTVIHPETMHKLIDAYGEVRPNLLLHAKGWPTAEYLHAHVFTGQPAYGIAATGSDKMSPGAEAIIRAADVDDPRPLWLSIWGGANTLAQALLRIRETRKPEDVEKFVAKLRVYSISDQDDAGPWIRREFPNLFYIVRPSAPNGEEYSYATWTGISGDVYYRNCAGADGTTVTNEWLDANIRSKGPLGKVYPKFMFIMEGDTPSFLGLIDNGLNAYRRPDWGGWGGRYVYRQPYGETHAIWTQGGDEFFRTKASQDTVTVVNGKQYTSDQATIWRWRDAYQNDFAARMDWTIKDFAHANHNPVVEVNGDSGTAPIEIDAVVGKPVVLDASHSTDPDGNKLRYSWFAYPEAGGTDTNLSDVKIEGADTPRATVTATAVCRAPWLPGLVPCKGDGVAHVILAVTDDGSPHLTSYRRVVVSIHSAQH
;
A
#
# COMPACT_ATOMS: atom_id res chain seq x y z
N MET A 1 26.86 -4.91 -2.04
CA MET A 1 27.78 -3.76 -2.15
C MET A 1 27.35 -2.74 -1.12
N PRO A 2 28.24 -2.15 -0.32
CA PRO A 2 27.81 -1.19 0.70
C PRO A 2 27.25 0.06 0.05
N CYS A 3 26.17 0.60 0.60
CA CYS A 3 25.55 1.86 0.18
C CYS A 3 26.60 2.99 0.26
N ARG A 4 26.85 3.67 -0.83
CA ARG A 4 27.77 4.81 -0.88
C ARG A 4 27.07 6.07 -0.35
N THR A 5 27.76 6.82 0.52
CA THR A 5 27.33 8.14 0.98
C THR A 5 27.30 9.15 -0.18
N PRO A 6 26.31 10.03 -0.27
CA PRO A 6 26.27 11.06 -1.30
C PRO A 6 27.38 12.10 -1.09
N TRP A 7 27.95 12.57 -2.17
CA TRP A 7 28.94 13.65 -2.20
C TRP A 7 28.35 14.94 -1.63
N SER A 8 29.06 15.57 -0.71
CA SER A 8 28.73 16.91 -0.23
C SER A 8 29.17 17.96 -1.26
N PRO A 9 28.30 18.87 -1.71
CA PRO A 9 28.74 20.00 -2.52
C PRO A 9 29.40 21.06 -1.64
N SER A 10 30.59 21.49 -2.04
CA SER A 10 31.34 22.58 -1.46
C SER A 10 30.60 23.90 -1.50
N LEU A 11 30.68 24.63 -0.40
CA LEU A 11 30.12 25.96 -0.17
C LEU A 11 30.69 27.01 -1.17
N TRP A 12 29.81 27.54 -2.02
CA TRP A 12 30.00 28.86 -2.60
C TRP A 12 28.91 29.78 -2.06
N ARG A 13 29.33 30.82 -1.32
CA ARG A 13 28.46 31.89 -0.88
C ARG A 13 28.37 32.95 -1.99
N PRO A 14 27.20 33.40 -2.41
CA PRO A 14 27.02 34.77 -2.89
C PRO A 14 26.23 35.60 -1.89
N LEU A 15 26.67 36.84 -1.71
CA LEU A 15 25.90 37.89 -1.01
C LEU A 15 24.56 38.10 -1.71
N ALA A 16 23.48 38.01 -0.97
CA ALA A 16 22.16 38.36 -1.46
C ALA A 16 21.75 39.76 -0.97
N ILE A 17 21.47 40.62 -1.90
CA ILE A 17 20.81 41.92 -1.72
C ILE A 17 19.33 41.67 -1.52
N LEU A 18 18.80 42.13 -0.39
CA LEU A 18 17.40 42.03 0.01
C LEU A 18 16.53 43.02 -0.79
N PHE A 19 15.67 42.55 -1.67
CA PHE A 19 14.51 43.30 -2.14
C PHE A 19 13.24 42.68 -1.56
N LEU A 20 12.61 43.38 -0.61
CA LEU A 20 11.29 43.06 -0.07
C LEU A 20 10.23 43.50 -1.10
N ILE A 21 9.63 42.53 -1.80
CA ILE A 21 8.33 42.71 -2.45
C ILE A 21 7.32 41.90 -1.69
N VAL A 22 6.51 42.58 -0.89
CA VAL A 22 5.31 41.98 -0.23
C VAL A 22 4.22 41.91 -1.28
N ILE A 23 4.03 40.73 -1.89
CA ILE A 23 2.82 40.44 -2.64
C ILE A 23 1.96 39.54 -1.75
N ALA A 24 0.89 40.12 -1.22
CA ALA A 24 -0.13 39.38 -0.49
C ALA A 24 -0.92 38.50 -1.47
N PHE A 25 -0.52 37.24 -1.63
CA PHE A 25 -1.39 36.21 -2.16
C PHE A 25 -2.20 35.60 -1.02
N ALA A 26 -3.43 36.09 -0.87
CA ALA A 26 -4.46 35.40 -0.11
C ALA A 26 -4.93 34.19 -0.93
N GLY A 27 -4.09 33.16 -1.01
CA GLY A 27 -4.48 31.84 -1.47
C GLY A 27 -5.18 31.15 -0.29
N ILE A 28 -6.50 31.18 -0.26
CA ILE A 28 -7.29 30.33 0.61
C ILE A 28 -7.09 28.89 0.11
N SER A 29 -6.14 28.17 0.70
CA SER A 29 -6.11 26.72 0.60
C SER A 29 -7.31 26.21 1.39
N SER A 30 -8.47 26.10 0.75
CA SER A 30 -9.55 25.28 1.27
C SER A 30 -9.01 23.84 1.33
N SER A 31 -8.87 23.28 2.54
CA SER A 31 -8.72 21.84 2.68
C SER A 31 -9.94 21.22 2.02
N GLN A 32 -9.76 20.62 0.86
CA GLN A 32 -10.83 19.90 0.21
C GLN A 32 -11.07 18.64 1.04
N ALA A 33 -12.25 18.56 1.64
CA ALA A 33 -12.70 17.30 2.24
C ALA A 33 -12.57 16.19 1.20
N LEU A 34 -12.09 15.02 1.64
CA LEU A 34 -12.00 13.86 0.75
C LEU A 34 -13.38 13.56 0.17
N PRO A 35 -13.48 13.27 -1.14
CA PRO A 35 -14.72 12.77 -1.71
C PRO A 35 -15.17 11.50 -0.95
N ALA A 36 -16.45 11.37 -0.66
CA ALA A 36 -17.00 10.21 0.07
C ALA A 36 -16.62 8.86 -0.59
N ALA A 37 -16.46 8.86 -1.93
CA ALA A 37 -16.01 7.70 -2.69
C ALA A 37 -14.52 7.31 -2.44
N HIS A 38 -13.78 8.08 -1.65
CA HIS A 38 -12.37 7.83 -1.35
C HIS A 38 -12.14 7.30 0.08
N VAL A 39 -13.21 6.99 0.79
CA VAL A 39 -13.16 6.38 2.12
C VAL A 39 -13.94 5.07 2.07
N ASP A 40 -13.27 3.96 2.33
CA ASP A 40 -13.88 2.65 2.28
C ASP A 40 -14.19 2.12 3.69
N ASN A 41 -15.45 1.72 3.91
CA ASN A 41 -15.95 1.19 5.18
C ASN A 41 -16.43 -0.26 5.05
N PHE A 42 -15.98 -0.98 4.03
CA PHE A 42 -16.39 -2.35 3.80
C PHE A 42 -15.64 -3.31 4.71
N SER A 43 -16.33 -4.37 5.11
CA SER A 43 -15.76 -5.53 5.78
C SER A 43 -15.67 -6.70 4.80
N GLY A 44 -14.78 -7.65 5.09
CA GLY A 44 -14.55 -8.83 4.27
C GLY A 44 -13.37 -8.67 3.31
N ARG A 45 -13.12 -9.72 2.54
CA ARG A 45 -11.97 -9.74 1.64
C ARG A 45 -12.10 -8.72 0.52
N PRO A 46 -11.04 -7.95 0.21
CA PRO A 46 -11.04 -7.09 -0.97
C PRO A 46 -11.21 -7.88 -2.27
N ARG A 47 -11.98 -7.33 -3.21
CA ARG A 47 -12.12 -7.85 -4.56
C ARG A 47 -10.99 -7.29 -5.41
N VAL A 48 -10.17 -8.14 -6.04
CA VAL A 48 -8.92 -7.71 -6.69
C VAL A 48 -8.81 -8.20 -8.12
N VAL A 49 -8.44 -7.30 -9.02
CA VAL A 49 -7.93 -7.57 -10.36
C VAL A 49 -6.46 -7.20 -10.40
N VAL A 50 -5.60 -8.10 -10.88
CA VAL A 50 -4.18 -7.84 -11.15
C VAL A 50 -3.98 -7.63 -12.65
N ILE A 51 -3.25 -6.58 -13.04
CA ILE A 51 -2.86 -6.29 -14.43
C ILE A 51 -1.33 -6.20 -14.48
N SER A 52 -0.65 -7.18 -15.09
CA SER A 52 0.79 -7.38 -15.01
C SER A 52 1.41 -7.58 -16.39
N ASP A 53 2.55 -6.96 -16.63
CA ASP A 53 3.39 -7.22 -17.81
C ASP A 53 4.39 -8.37 -17.57
N ILE A 54 3.98 -9.33 -16.75
CA ILE A 54 4.73 -10.53 -16.36
C ILE A 54 5.45 -11.16 -17.55
N GLY A 55 6.70 -11.55 -17.34
CA GLY A 55 7.54 -12.18 -18.37
C GLY A 55 8.62 -11.26 -18.92
N ASN A 56 8.61 -9.97 -18.61
CA ASN A 56 9.68 -9.03 -18.94
C ASN A 56 10.81 -9.11 -17.91
N GLU A 57 10.54 -8.70 -16.69
CA GLU A 57 11.47 -8.73 -15.56
C GLU A 57 11.03 -9.76 -14.52
N PRO A 58 11.93 -10.21 -13.62
CA PRO A 58 11.56 -11.26 -12.66
C PRO A 58 10.66 -10.77 -11.51
N ASP A 59 10.52 -9.48 -11.28
CA ASP A 59 9.80 -8.93 -10.14
C ASP A 59 8.28 -9.16 -10.20
N ASP A 60 7.64 -9.09 -11.38
CA ASP A 60 6.25 -9.53 -11.56
C ASP A 60 6.03 -10.99 -11.15
N GLN A 61 6.97 -11.89 -11.52
CA GLN A 61 6.88 -13.30 -11.12
C GLN A 61 7.03 -13.46 -9.60
N MET A 62 7.93 -12.70 -8.98
CA MET A 62 8.08 -12.67 -7.53
C MET A 62 6.81 -12.17 -6.85
N SER A 63 6.27 -11.04 -7.33
CA SER A 63 5.04 -10.43 -6.84
C SER A 63 3.84 -11.36 -7.00
N MET A 64 3.76 -12.10 -8.12
CA MET A 64 2.70 -13.08 -8.36
C MET A 64 2.81 -14.28 -7.40
N VAL A 65 4.00 -14.78 -7.11
CA VAL A 65 4.18 -15.85 -6.09
C VAL A 65 3.70 -15.35 -4.72
N ARG A 66 4.08 -14.12 -4.33
CA ARG A 66 3.57 -13.53 -3.09
C ARG A 66 2.05 -13.36 -3.15
N PHE A 67 1.49 -12.84 -4.21
CA PHE A 67 0.05 -12.67 -4.36
C PHE A 67 -0.69 -14.00 -4.20
N LEU A 68 -0.21 -15.09 -4.81
CA LEU A 68 -0.81 -16.41 -4.72
C LEU A 68 -0.79 -16.96 -3.29
N ILE A 69 0.29 -16.75 -2.53
CA ILE A 69 0.37 -17.20 -1.13
C ILE A 69 -0.51 -16.36 -0.18
N TYR A 70 -0.95 -15.18 -0.61
CA TYR A 70 -1.90 -14.33 0.10
C TYR A 70 -3.31 -14.36 -0.51
N SER A 71 -3.57 -15.24 -1.49
CA SER A 71 -4.86 -15.27 -2.20
C SER A 71 -6.06 -15.64 -1.31
N ASN A 72 -5.82 -16.15 -0.11
CA ASN A 72 -6.87 -16.34 0.90
C ASN A 72 -7.38 -15.01 1.51
N GLU A 73 -6.62 -13.93 1.37
CA GLU A 73 -7.00 -12.58 1.84
C GLU A 73 -7.87 -11.83 0.82
N PHE A 74 -8.02 -12.35 -0.40
CA PHE A 74 -8.66 -11.66 -1.53
C PHE A 74 -9.77 -12.50 -2.16
N ASP A 75 -10.76 -11.81 -2.74
CA ASP A 75 -11.60 -12.38 -3.78
C ASP A 75 -10.98 -12.00 -5.13
N VAL A 76 -10.29 -12.97 -5.75
CA VAL A 76 -9.53 -12.76 -7.00
C VAL A 76 -10.50 -12.76 -8.18
N GLU A 77 -10.70 -11.61 -8.81
CA GLU A 77 -11.65 -11.44 -9.91
C GLU A 77 -11.02 -11.64 -11.29
N ALA A 78 -9.74 -11.27 -11.44
CA ALA A 78 -8.98 -11.54 -12.67
C ALA A 78 -7.47 -11.39 -12.44
N LEU A 79 -6.70 -12.16 -13.21
CA LEU A 79 -5.26 -12.04 -13.39
C LEU A 79 -5.02 -11.78 -14.89
N ILE A 80 -4.56 -10.57 -15.23
CA ILE A 80 -4.54 -10.10 -16.63
C ILE A 80 -3.09 -9.91 -17.08
N ALA A 81 -2.67 -10.66 -18.08
CA ALA A 81 -1.40 -10.43 -18.76
C ALA A 81 -1.53 -9.23 -19.71
N ALA A 82 -0.71 -8.20 -19.55
CA ALA A 82 -0.77 -6.93 -20.25
C ALA A 82 0.59 -6.54 -20.84
N THR A 83 0.63 -5.42 -21.52
CA THR A 83 1.85 -4.77 -22.03
C THR A 83 2.29 -3.64 -21.11
N SER A 84 3.54 -3.18 -21.28
CA SER A 84 4.08 -1.98 -20.65
C SER A 84 5.09 -1.30 -21.57
N THR A 85 5.72 -0.24 -21.08
CA THR A 85 6.86 0.40 -21.77
C THR A 85 8.03 -0.56 -22.00
N TRP A 86 8.16 -1.57 -21.13
CA TRP A 86 9.24 -2.56 -21.18
C TRP A 86 8.88 -3.77 -22.06
N GLN A 87 7.59 -4.05 -22.25
CA GLN A 87 7.05 -5.16 -23.02
C GLN A 87 5.88 -4.70 -23.88
N LYS A 88 6.17 -4.11 -25.07
CA LYS A 88 5.17 -3.35 -25.85
C LYS A 88 4.29 -4.19 -26.76
N THR A 89 4.71 -5.40 -27.15
CA THR A 89 4.08 -6.15 -28.26
C THR A 89 3.81 -7.62 -27.92
N VAL A 90 4.16 -8.04 -26.72
CA VAL A 90 4.01 -9.43 -26.24
C VAL A 90 3.36 -9.41 -24.87
N ILE A 91 2.61 -10.45 -24.56
CA ILE A 91 2.02 -10.71 -23.24
C ILE A 91 2.24 -12.20 -22.91
N HIS A 92 2.39 -12.54 -21.64
CA HIS A 92 2.80 -13.87 -21.18
C HIS A 92 1.82 -14.51 -20.17
N PRO A 93 0.56 -14.80 -20.56
CA PRO A 93 -0.39 -15.48 -19.68
C PRO A 93 0.08 -16.88 -19.26
N GLU A 94 0.89 -17.55 -20.09
CA GLU A 94 1.48 -18.86 -19.78
C GLU A 94 2.39 -18.85 -18.54
N THR A 95 3.01 -17.70 -18.25
CA THR A 95 3.79 -17.54 -17.02
C THR A 95 2.88 -17.52 -15.79
N MET A 96 1.74 -16.84 -15.85
CA MET A 96 0.73 -16.87 -14.77
C MET A 96 0.24 -18.30 -14.54
N HIS A 97 -0.11 -19.03 -15.60
CA HIS A 97 -0.56 -20.42 -15.51
C HIS A 97 0.49 -21.31 -14.83
N LYS A 98 1.76 -21.18 -15.19
CA LYS A 98 2.86 -21.93 -14.57
C LYS A 98 2.99 -21.67 -13.07
N LEU A 99 2.81 -20.43 -12.63
CA LEU A 99 2.86 -20.09 -11.20
C LEU A 99 1.64 -20.64 -10.46
N ILE A 100 0.46 -20.61 -11.08
CA ILE A 100 -0.77 -21.19 -10.54
C ILE A 100 -0.65 -22.72 -10.43
N ASP A 101 -0.01 -23.41 -11.38
CA ASP A 101 0.27 -24.85 -11.28
C ASP A 101 1.09 -25.15 -10.02
N ALA A 102 2.19 -24.40 -9.79
CA ALA A 102 3.02 -24.57 -8.61
C ALA A 102 2.28 -24.24 -7.29
N TYR A 103 1.38 -23.24 -7.31
CA TYR A 103 0.49 -22.94 -6.20
C TYR A 103 -0.48 -24.10 -5.93
N GLY A 104 -1.05 -24.69 -6.98
CA GLY A 104 -1.96 -25.83 -6.88
C GLY A 104 -1.36 -27.01 -6.14
N GLU A 105 -0.05 -27.27 -6.36
CA GLU A 105 0.65 -28.34 -5.66
C GLU A 105 0.77 -28.12 -4.13
N VAL A 106 0.87 -26.87 -3.69
CA VAL A 106 1.05 -26.53 -2.26
C VAL A 106 -0.26 -26.18 -1.55
N ARG A 107 -1.32 -25.86 -2.28
CA ARG A 107 -2.61 -25.48 -1.73
C ARG A 107 -3.19 -26.47 -0.68
N PRO A 108 -3.12 -27.81 -0.86
CA PRO A 108 -3.60 -28.72 0.16
C PRO A 108 -2.94 -28.52 1.52
N ASN A 109 -1.65 -28.17 1.54
CA ASN A 109 -0.93 -27.90 2.78
C ASN A 109 -1.33 -26.54 3.37
N LEU A 110 -1.48 -25.52 2.55
CA LEU A 110 -1.95 -24.18 2.98
C LEU A 110 -3.31 -24.27 3.71
N LEU A 111 -4.21 -25.15 3.25
CA LEU A 111 -5.53 -25.37 3.87
C LEU A 111 -5.47 -25.97 5.28
N LEU A 112 -4.31 -26.48 5.71
CA LEU A 112 -4.09 -26.90 7.11
C LEU A 112 -3.96 -25.70 8.05
N HIS A 113 -3.52 -24.54 7.54
CA HIS A 113 -3.22 -23.35 8.32
C HIS A 113 -4.36 -22.34 8.37
N ALA A 114 -5.02 -22.10 7.24
CA ALA A 114 -6.17 -21.21 7.17
C ALA A 114 -7.15 -21.65 6.07
N LYS A 115 -8.29 -21.00 6.01
CA LYS A 115 -9.30 -21.21 4.96
C LYS A 115 -9.19 -20.09 3.90
N GLY A 116 -9.86 -20.30 2.78
CA GLY A 116 -10.11 -19.21 1.82
C GLY A 116 -9.21 -19.20 0.59
N TRP A 117 -8.17 -20.04 0.50
CA TRP A 117 -7.38 -20.13 -0.74
C TRP A 117 -8.22 -20.67 -1.90
N PRO A 118 -8.29 -19.95 -3.03
CA PRO A 118 -9.00 -20.39 -4.23
C PRO A 118 -8.37 -21.68 -4.78
N THR A 119 -9.12 -22.44 -5.57
CA THR A 119 -8.53 -23.60 -6.26
C THR A 119 -7.67 -23.15 -7.43
N ALA A 120 -6.71 -23.99 -7.85
CA ALA A 120 -5.91 -23.71 -9.04
C ALA A 120 -6.80 -23.60 -10.28
N GLU A 121 -7.82 -24.46 -10.41
CA GLU A 121 -8.77 -24.41 -11.52
C GLU A 121 -9.54 -23.10 -11.57
N TYR A 122 -9.93 -22.56 -10.40
CA TYR A 122 -10.55 -21.23 -10.32
C TYR A 122 -9.60 -20.16 -10.82
N LEU A 123 -8.36 -20.14 -10.33
CA LEU A 123 -7.37 -19.14 -10.75
C LEU A 123 -7.03 -19.26 -12.24
N HIS A 124 -6.87 -20.47 -12.78
CA HIS A 124 -6.67 -20.69 -14.22
C HIS A 124 -7.81 -20.11 -15.06
N ALA A 125 -9.05 -20.27 -14.62
CA ALA A 125 -10.23 -19.75 -15.30
C ALA A 125 -10.34 -18.21 -15.21
N HIS A 126 -9.58 -17.58 -14.29
CA HIS A 126 -9.52 -16.12 -14.11
C HIS A 126 -8.23 -15.49 -14.68
N VAL A 127 -7.42 -16.24 -15.42
CA VAL A 127 -6.34 -15.67 -16.24
C VAL A 127 -6.91 -15.18 -17.56
N PHE A 128 -6.67 -13.90 -17.85
CA PHE A 128 -7.12 -13.25 -19.08
C PHE A 128 -5.97 -12.52 -19.77
N THR A 129 -6.18 -12.17 -21.04
CA THR A 129 -5.23 -11.39 -21.84
C THR A 129 -5.75 -9.97 -22.04
N GLY A 130 -4.90 -8.98 -21.80
CA GLY A 130 -5.07 -7.62 -22.29
C GLY A 130 -4.73 -7.51 -23.78
N GLN A 131 -4.51 -6.28 -24.26
CA GLN A 131 -4.08 -6.05 -25.64
C GLN A 131 -2.58 -6.39 -25.77
N PRO A 132 -2.19 -7.18 -26.77
CA PRO A 132 -0.77 -7.44 -27.07
C PRO A 132 -0.15 -6.27 -27.87
N ALA A 133 -0.50 -5.03 -27.48
CA ALA A 133 -0.02 -3.80 -28.09
C ALA A 133 -0.03 -2.66 -27.06
N TYR A 134 0.94 -1.76 -27.17
CA TYR A 134 1.22 -0.71 -26.18
C TYR A 134 0.24 0.45 -26.24
N GLY A 135 -0.14 0.94 -25.07
CA GLY A 135 -0.71 2.25 -24.83
C GLY A 135 -2.15 2.45 -25.31
N ILE A 136 -2.59 3.70 -25.26
CA ILE A 136 -3.98 4.10 -25.55
C ILE A 136 -4.38 3.84 -27.01
N ALA A 137 -3.45 3.95 -27.95
CA ALA A 137 -3.70 3.70 -29.36
C ALA A 137 -4.17 2.26 -29.65
N ALA A 138 -3.93 1.32 -28.74
CA ALA A 138 -4.35 -0.06 -28.84
C ALA A 138 -5.75 -0.34 -28.29
N THR A 139 -6.46 0.66 -27.75
CA THR A 139 -7.65 0.45 -26.90
C THR A 139 -8.99 0.72 -27.57
N GLY A 140 -9.08 0.87 -28.89
CA GLY A 140 -10.36 1.08 -29.56
C GLY A 140 -11.44 0.07 -29.15
N SER A 141 -12.69 0.48 -29.06
CA SER A 141 -13.83 -0.35 -28.60
C SER A 141 -14.10 -1.58 -29.48
N ASP A 142 -13.68 -1.51 -30.73
CA ASP A 142 -13.72 -2.60 -31.70
C ASP A 142 -12.68 -3.71 -31.46
N LYS A 143 -11.74 -3.44 -30.51
CA LYS A 143 -10.62 -4.32 -30.19
C LYS A 143 -10.69 -4.90 -28.78
N MET A 144 -11.89 -5.12 -28.24
CA MET A 144 -12.07 -5.61 -26.87
C MET A 144 -11.21 -6.84 -26.56
N SER A 145 -10.41 -6.71 -25.51
CA SER A 145 -9.63 -7.82 -24.97
C SER A 145 -10.42 -8.59 -23.91
N PRO A 146 -10.15 -9.89 -23.73
CA PRO A 146 -10.76 -10.67 -22.65
C PRO A 146 -10.51 -10.06 -21.26
N GLY A 147 -9.37 -9.42 -21.05
CA GLY A 147 -9.04 -8.73 -19.80
C GLY A 147 -9.90 -7.50 -19.56
N ALA A 148 -10.14 -6.67 -20.57
CA ALA A 148 -11.05 -5.52 -20.44
C ALA A 148 -12.49 -5.96 -20.17
N GLU A 149 -12.95 -7.02 -20.83
CA GLU A 149 -14.27 -7.61 -20.56
C GLU A 149 -14.36 -8.18 -19.13
N ALA A 150 -13.28 -8.79 -18.62
CA ALA A 150 -13.23 -9.32 -17.26
C ALA A 150 -13.35 -8.19 -16.22
N ILE A 151 -12.68 -7.05 -16.42
CA ILE A 151 -12.81 -5.87 -15.57
C ILE A 151 -14.26 -5.38 -15.56
N ILE A 152 -14.89 -5.29 -16.74
CA ILE A 152 -16.28 -4.84 -16.85
C ILE A 152 -17.22 -5.79 -16.10
N ARG A 153 -17.09 -7.11 -16.32
CA ARG A 153 -17.93 -8.11 -15.64
C ARG A 153 -17.74 -8.05 -14.12
N ALA A 154 -16.52 -7.96 -13.65
CA ALA A 154 -16.23 -7.87 -12.21
C ALA A 154 -16.84 -6.62 -11.56
N ALA A 155 -16.75 -5.46 -12.22
CA ALA A 155 -17.32 -4.23 -11.71
C ALA A 155 -18.86 -4.19 -11.79
N ASP A 156 -19.47 -4.93 -12.72
CA ASP A 156 -20.92 -5.01 -12.89
C ASP A 156 -21.62 -5.93 -11.87
N VAL A 157 -20.85 -6.75 -11.15
CA VAL A 157 -21.43 -7.57 -10.07
C VAL A 157 -22.11 -6.65 -9.04
N ASP A 158 -23.31 -7.05 -8.60
CA ASP A 158 -24.03 -6.37 -7.52
C ASP A 158 -23.40 -6.70 -6.16
N ASP A 159 -22.24 -6.12 -5.93
CA ASP A 159 -21.48 -6.21 -4.70
C ASP A 159 -21.17 -4.78 -4.21
N PRO A 160 -21.45 -4.44 -2.94
CA PRO A 160 -21.17 -3.11 -2.41
C PRO A 160 -19.68 -2.85 -2.21
N ARG A 161 -18.84 -3.89 -2.17
CA ARG A 161 -17.41 -3.76 -2.01
C ARG A 161 -16.78 -3.20 -3.29
N PRO A 162 -15.81 -2.28 -3.17
CA PRO A 162 -15.09 -1.79 -4.34
C PRO A 162 -14.27 -2.88 -5.02
N LEU A 163 -13.98 -2.68 -6.30
CA LEU A 163 -13.09 -3.50 -7.09
C LEU A 163 -11.71 -2.82 -7.14
N TRP A 164 -10.72 -3.43 -6.53
CA TRP A 164 -9.34 -2.99 -6.59
C TRP A 164 -8.65 -3.47 -7.86
N LEU A 165 -7.98 -2.56 -8.55
CA LEU A 165 -7.16 -2.84 -9.72
C LEU A 165 -5.71 -2.55 -9.36
N SER A 166 -4.95 -3.62 -9.17
CA SER A 166 -3.52 -3.61 -8.89
C SER A 166 -2.79 -3.66 -10.23
N ILE A 167 -2.26 -2.52 -10.70
CA ILE A 167 -1.64 -2.37 -12.02
C ILE A 167 -0.13 -2.38 -11.86
N TRP A 168 0.52 -3.41 -12.39
CA TRP A 168 1.97 -3.66 -12.33
C TRP A 168 2.68 -3.16 -13.59
N GLY A 169 2.01 -3.27 -14.75
CA GLY A 169 2.49 -2.81 -16.05
C GLY A 169 1.72 -1.58 -16.57
N GLY A 170 1.40 -1.59 -17.87
CA GLY A 170 0.59 -0.54 -18.51
C GLY A 170 -0.88 -0.59 -18.12
N ALA A 171 -1.54 0.56 -18.18
CA ALA A 171 -2.94 0.71 -17.81
C ALA A 171 -3.91 0.57 -19.01
N ASN A 172 -3.44 0.22 -20.20
CA ASN A 172 -4.25 0.23 -21.42
C ASN A 172 -5.45 -0.72 -21.39
N THR A 173 -5.37 -1.84 -20.66
CA THR A 173 -6.51 -2.76 -20.50
C THR A 173 -7.64 -2.12 -19.69
N LEU A 174 -7.32 -1.39 -18.63
CA LEU A 174 -8.31 -0.60 -17.89
C LEU A 174 -8.87 0.54 -18.75
N ALA A 175 -7.99 1.25 -19.49
CA ALA A 175 -8.42 2.30 -20.42
C ALA A 175 -9.43 1.79 -21.44
N GLN A 176 -9.22 0.59 -21.98
CA GLN A 176 -10.14 -0.07 -22.90
C GLN A 176 -11.50 -0.36 -22.27
N ALA A 177 -11.51 -0.88 -21.04
CA ALA A 177 -12.74 -1.13 -20.31
C ALA A 177 -13.53 0.17 -20.08
N LEU A 178 -12.85 1.22 -19.62
CA LEU A 178 -13.45 2.53 -19.38
C LEU A 178 -13.97 3.20 -20.67
N LEU A 179 -13.22 3.10 -21.77
CA LEU A 179 -13.65 3.61 -23.07
C LEU A 179 -14.94 2.92 -23.52
N ARG A 180 -14.98 1.57 -23.43
CA ARG A 180 -16.17 0.77 -23.79
C ARG A 180 -17.40 1.17 -22.97
N ILE A 181 -17.24 1.33 -21.65
CA ILE A 181 -18.32 1.74 -20.76
C ILE A 181 -18.83 3.13 -21.14
N ARG A 182 -17.94 4.08 -21.38
CA ARG A 182 -18.30 5.46 -21.80
C ARG A 182 -19.04 5.50 -23.13
N GLU A 183 -18.68 4.66 -24.08
CA GLU A 183 -19.34 4.60 -25.40
C GLU A 183 -20.70 3.91 -25.39
N THR A 184 -20.94 3.02 -24.43
CA THR A 184 -22.12 2.14 -24.45
C THR A 184 -23.12 2.41 -23.35
N ARG A 185 -22.78 3.23 -22.35
CA ARG A 185 -23.64 3.52 -21.20
C ARG A 185 -23.98 5.00 -21.09
N LYS A 186 -25.06 5.31 -20.37
CA LYS A 186 -25.41 6.68 -20.02
C LYS A 186 -24.39 7.25 -19.02
N PRO A 187 -24.20 8.57 -18.99
CA PRO A 187 -23.24 9.21 -18.07
C PRO A 187 -23.40 8.80 -16.61
N GLU A 188 -24.63 8.67 -16.12
CA GLU A 188 -24.91 8.29 -14.72
C GLU A 188 -24.45 6.87 -14.40
N ASP A 189 -24.53 5.96 -15.38
CA ASP A 189 -24.08 4.57 -15.20
C ASP A 189 -22.56 4.45 -15.34
N VAL A 190 -21.93 5.34 -16.14
CA VAL A 190 -20.48 5.48 -16.19
C VAL A 190 -19.95 5.95 -14.84
N GLU A 191 -20.56 6.98 -14.23
CA GLU A 191 -20.16 7.47 -12.90
C GLU A 191 -20.31 6.40 -11.82
N LYS A 192 -21.40 5.62 -11.81
CA LYS A 192 -21.59 4.49 -10.89
C LYS A 192 -20.53 3.42 -11.07
N PHE A 193 -20.18 3.09 -12.32
CA PHE A 193 -19.15 2.14 -12.64
C PHE A 193 -17.77 2.61 -12.10
N VAL A 194 -17.39 3.85 -12.40
CA VAL A 194 -16.15 4.48 -11.97
C VAL A 194 -16.05 4.55 -10.44
N ALA A 195 -17.16 4.86 -9.76
CA ALA A 195 -17.20 4.96 -8.29
C ALA A 195 -16.92 3.62 -7.58
N LYS A 196 -17.13 2.47 -8.25
CA LYS A 196 -16.79 1.15 -7.71
C LYS A 196 -15.31 0.81 -7.79
N LEU A 197 -14.53 1.50 -8.64
CA LEU A 197 -13.13 1.14 -8.91
C LEU A 197 -12.17 1.82 -7.94
N ARG A 198 -11.12 1.10 -7.59
CA ARG A 198 -9.96 1.57 -6.82
C ARG A 198 -8.70 1.15 -7.55
N VAL A 199 -7.97 2.09 -8.09
CA VAL A 199 -6.75 1.81 -8.85
C VAL A 199 -5.53 2.10 -8.00
N TYR A 200 -4.62 1.13 -7.92
CA TYR A 200 -3.25 1.36 -7.50
C TYR A 200 -2.32 0.95 -8.64
N SER A 201 -1.72 1.94 -9.29
CA SER A 201 -0.73 1.73 -10.34
C SER A 201 0.67 1.95 -9.78
N ILE A 202 1.57 1.00 -10.02
CA ILE A 202 2.97 1.10 -9.58
C ILE A 202 3.64 2.32 -10.20
N SER A 203 3.43 2.53 -11.50
CA SER A 203 3.94 3.69 -12.24
C SER A 203 3.09 3.92 -13.50
N ASP A 204 3.34 5.02 -14.20
CA ASP A 204 2.81 5.22 -15.55
C ASP A 204 3.72 4.48 -16.55
N GLN A 205 3.43 3.19 -16.77
CA GLN A 205 4.21 2.36 -17.68
C GLN A 205 3.67 2.35 -19.13
N ASP A 206 2.66 3.18 -19.40
CA ASP A 206 2.18 3.55 -20.73
C ASP A 206 1.48 4.91 -20.68
N ASP A 207 1.02 5.41 -21.84
CA ASP A 207 0.29 6.68 -21.96
C ASP A 207 -1.19 6.55 -21.56
N ALA A 208 -1.68 5.35 -21.25
CA ALA A 208 -3.06 5.13 -20.84
C ALA A 208 -3.33 5.60 -19.40
N GLY A 209 -2.38 5.47 -18.48
CA GLY A 209 -2.54 5.96 -17.11
C GLY A 209 -2.88 7.46 -17.04
N PRO A 210 -2.05 8.36 -17.59
CA PRO A 210 -2.36 9.79 -17.69
C PRO A 210 -3.67 10.09 -18.43
N TRP A 211 -3.98 9.32 -19.51
CA TRP A 211 -5.22 9.46 -20.23
C TRP A 211 -6.44 9.13 -19.35
N ILE A 212 -6.40 8.01 -18.61
CA ILE A 212 -7.47 7.61 -17.69
C ILE A 212 -7.74 8.72 -16.68
N ARG A 213 -6.71 9.23 -16.01
CA ARG A 213 -6.87 10.27 -14.98
C ARG A 213 -7.49 11.54 -15.56
N ARG A 214 -7.09 11.96 -16.74
CA ARG A 214 -7.67 13.13 -17.40
C ARG A 214 -9.14 12.94 -17.79
N GLU A 215 -9.50 11.76 -18.32
CA GLU A 215 -10.83 11.49 -18.86
C GLU A 215 -11.84 11.06 -17.79
N PHE A 216 -11.35 10.53 -16.65
CA PHE A 216 -12.16 10.05 -15.52
C PHE A 216 -11.69 10.66 -14.20
N PRO A 217 -11.87 11.98 -14.00
CA PRO A 217 -11.29 12.70 -12.86
C PRO A 217 -11.84 12.27 -11.49
N ASN A 218 -13.01 11.59 -11.45
CA ASN A 218 -13.60 11.05 -10.22
C ASN A 218 -13.14 9.63 -9.89
N LEU A 219 -12.27 9.02 -10.73
CA LEU A 219 -11.73 7.69 -10.45
C LEU A 219 -10.74 7.76 -9.28
N PHE A 220 -10.97 6.92 -8.28
CA PHE A 220 -9.96 6.71 -7.23
C PHE A 220 -8.68 6.13 -7.85
N TYR A 221 -7.59 6.87 -7.76
CA TYR A 221 -6.33 6.49 -8.39
C TYR A 221 -5.15 6.77 -7.46
N ILE A 222 -4.37 5.74 -7.15
CA ILE A 222 -3.10 5.85 -6.42
C ILE A 222 -1.97 5.68 -7.43
N VAL A 223 -1.13 6.68 -7.58
CA VAL A 223 0.09 6.61 -8.39
C VAL A 223 1.04 7.76 -8.05
N ARG A 224 2.33 7.57 -8.20
CA ARG A 224 3.24 8.67 -8.49
C ARG A 224 3.28 8.84 -10.01
N PRO A 225 2.75 9.95 -10.57
CA PRO A 225 2.90 10.22 -12.00
C PRO A 225 4.37 10.20 -12.40
N SER A 226 4.68 9.53 -13.50
CA SER A 226 6.04 9.37 -13.99
C SER A 226 6.08 9.33 -15.51
N ALA A 227 7.26 9.61 -16.07
CA ALA A 227 7.51 9.30 -17.47
C ALA A 227 7.63 7.78 -17.65
N PRO A 228 7.19 7.22 -18.79
CA PRO A 228 7.24 5.77 -19.03
C PRO A 228 8.66 5.19 -19.10
N ASN A 229 9.70 6.02 -19.18
CA ASN A 229 11.10 5.57 -19.31
C ASN A 229 11.76 5.10 -18.00
N GLY A 230 11.06 5.14 -16.87
CA GLY A 230 11.56 4.65 -15.58
C GLY A 230 12.59 5.55 -14.87
N GLU A 231 12.98 6.70 -15.40
CA GLU A 231 13.99 7.57 -14.79
C GLU A 231 13.61 8.04 -13.39
N GLU A 232 12.32 8.17 -13.10
CA GLU A 232 11.78 8.68 -11.85
C GLU A 232 11.42 7.57 -10.84
N TYR A 233 11.56 6.30 -11.20
CA TYR A 233 11.16 5.17 -10.34
C TYR A 233 11.88 5.16 -9.00
N SER A 234 13.17 5.56 -8.98
CA SER A 234 13.96 5.62 -7.74
C SER A 234 13.37 6.53 -6.65
N TYR A 235 12.48 7.44 -7.01
CA TYR A 235 11.81 8.37 -6.08
C TYR A 235 10.41 7.91 -5.69
N ALA A 236 9.88 6.87 -6.32
CA ALA A 236 8.52 6.41 -6.06
C ALA A 236 8.41 5.70 -4.70
N THR A 237 7.28 5.90 -4.02
CA THR A 237 6.97 5.28 -2.72
C THR A 237 7.10 3.76 -2.78
N TRP A 238 6.62 3.13 -3.85
CA TRP A 238 6.62 1.67 -4.01
C TRP A 238 8.03 1.05 -3.97
N THR A 239 9.07 1.80 -4.36
CA THR A 239 10.45 1.30 -4.28
C THR A 239 10.90 1.00 -2.85
N GLY A 240 10.15 1.48 -1.84
CA GLY A 240 10.35 1.12 -0.45
C GLY A 240 10.21 -0.37 -0.14
N ILE A 241 9.69 -1.20 -1.05
CA ILE A 241 9.64 -2.67 -0.87
C ILE A 241 11.06 -3.26 -0.77
N SER A 242 11.99 -2.81 -1.62
CA SER A 242 13.37 -3.29 -1.66
C SER A 242 14.31 -2.37 -2.46
N GLY A 243 13.81 -1.31 -3.05
CA GLY A 243 14.53 -0.45 -3.99
C GLY A 243 15.73 0.29 -3.42
N ASP A 244 15.84 0.35 -2.08
CA ASP A 244 17.00 0.82 -1.35
C ASP A 244 18.29 0.06 -1.72
N VAL A 245 18.17 -1.19 -2.13
CA VAL A 245 19.32 -1.99 -2.60
C VAL A 245 19.69 -1.61 -4.04
N TYR A 246 18.71 -1.41 -4.91
CA TYR A 246 18.93 -1.19 -6.33
C TYR A 246 18.97 0.30 -6.72
N TYR A 247 17.98 1.07 -6.26
CA TYR A 247 17.84 2.50 -6.63
C TYR A 247 18.65 3.44 -5.71
N ARG A 248 19.52 2.91 -4.85
CA ARG A 248 20.35 3.69 -3.93
C ARG A 248 19.54 4.48 -2.89
N ASN A 249 18.34 4.03 -2.59
CA ASN A 249 17.47 4.61 -1.56
C ASN A 249 17.84 4.09 -0.15
N CYS A 250 19.07 3.67 0.07
CA CYS A 250 19.56 3.03 1.30
C CYS A 250 19.42 3.89 2.57
N ALA A 251 18.52 4.85 2.57
CA ALA A 251 18.33 5.76 3.69
C ALA A 251 17.50 5.10 4.79
N GLY A 252 18.16 4.37 5.67
CA GLY A 252 17.60 3.85 6.91
C GLY A 252 16.95 2.47 6.85
N ALA A 253 16.66 1.96 5.66
CA ALA A 253 16.04 0.66 5.52
C ALA A 253 17.02 -0.48 5.84
N ASP A 254 16.54 -1.47 6.59
CA ASP A 254 17.25 -2.75 6.73
C ASP A 254 17.02 -3.59 5.46
N GLY A 255 18.09 -3.85 4.72
CA GLY A 255 18.07 -4.63 3.48
C GLY A 255 18.34 -6.13 3.67
N THR A 256 18.50 -6.62 4.88
CA THR A 256 18.89 -8.02 5.14
C THR A 256 17.89 -9.03 4.62
N THR A 257 16.58 -8.73 4.74
CA THR A 257 15.48 -9.62 4.37
C THR A 257 15.07 -9.53 2.89
N VAL A 258 15.77 -8.68 2.10
CA VAL A 258 15.50 -8.53 0.65
C VAL A 258 16.70 -8.96 -0.20
N THR A 259 17.68 -9.64 0.39
CA THR A 259 18.82 -10.20 -0.35
C THR A 259 18.47 -11.53 -1.01
N ASN A 260 19.19 -11.89 -2.09
CA ASN A 260 18.99 -13.20 -2.71
C ASN A 260 19.32 -14.35 -1.74
N GLU A 261 20.26 -14.18 -0.82
CA GLU A 261 20.62 -15.16 0.21
C GLU A 261 19.45 -15.41 1.17
N TRP A 262 18.82 -14.34 1.66
CA TRP A 262 17.63 -14.47 2.51
C TRP A 262 16.47 -15.12 1.78
N LEU A 263 16.23 -14.71 0.53
CA LEU A 263 15.19 -15.26 -0.33
C LEU A 263 15.44 -16.73 -0.68
N ASP A 264 16.70 -17.15 -0.87
CA ASP A 264 17.04 -18.56 -1.07
C ASP A 264 16.68 -19.39 0.16
N ALA A 265 17.02 -18.90 1.36
CA ALA A 265 16.78 -19.62 2.61
C ALA A 265 15.30 -19.67 3.02
N ASN A 266 14.55 -18.59 2.81
CA ASN A 266 13.21 -18.43 3.38
C ASN A 266 12.07 -18.59 2.37
N ILE A 267 12.33 -18.41 1.07
CA ILE A 267 11.31 -18.44 0.03
C ILE A 267 11.59 -19.56 -0.98
N ARG A 268 12.69 -19.47 -1.73
CA ARG A 268 12.96 -20.40 -2.86
C ARG A 268 13.16 -21.86 -2.43
N SER A 269 13.63 -22.10 -1.23
CA SER A 269 13.78 -23.46 -0.66
C SER A 269 12.45 -24.12 -0.26
N LYS A 270 11.31 -23.38 -0.29
CA LYS A 270 10.03 -23.84 0.25
C LYS A 270 9.14 -24.45 -0.84
N GLY A 271 9.33 -25.73 -1.10
CA GLY A 271 8.45 -26.54 -1.94
C GLY A 271 8.34 -26.10 -3.41
N PRO A 272 7.32 -26.57 -4.12
CA PRO A 272 7.11 -26.27 -5.55
C PRO A 272 6.94 -24.78 -5.83
N LEU A 273 6.14 -24.07 -5.02
CA LEU A 273 5.89 -22.64 -5.21
C LEU A 273 7.16 -21.81 -4.98
N GLY A 274 7.99 -22.17 -4.00
CA GLY A 274 9.26 -21.51 -3.77
C GLY A 274 10.24 -21.68 -4.94
N LYS A 275 10.26 -22.86 -5.59
CA LYS A 275 11.15 -23.15 -6.73
C LYS A 275 10.88 -22.27 -7.95
N VAL A 276 9.67 -21.76 -8.12
CA VAL A 276 9.30 -20.89 -9.24
C VAL A 276 9.46 -19.41 -8.91
N TYR A 277 9.87 -19.06 -7.67
CA TYR A 277 10.23 -17.70 -7.29
C TYR A 277 11.64 -17.36 -7.82
N PRO A 278 11.79 -16.43 -8.76
CA PRO A 278 13.07 -16.19 -9.43
C PRO A 278 14.07 -15.46 -8.51
N LYS A 279 15.33 -15.37 -8.94
CA LYS A 279 16.28 -14.41 -8.38
C LYS A 279 15.98 -13.04 -8.94
N PHE A 280 16.00 -12.02 -8.09
CA PHE A 280 15.80 -10.65 -8.57
C PHE A 280 17.03 -10.17 -9.36
N MET A 281 16.81 -9.34 -10.37
CA MET A 281 17.85 -8.71 -11.18
C MET A 281 17.99 -7.23 -10.84
N PHE A 282 16.89 -6.51 -10.80
CA PHE A 282 16.84 -5.06 -10.59
C PHE A 282 16.21 -4.70 -9.24
N ILE A 283 15.00 -5.16 -8.99
CA ILE A 283 14.29 -4.97 -7.74
C ILE A 283 13.62 -6.28 -7.31
N MET A 284 13.46 -6.48 -6.02
CA MET A 284 12.65 -7.57 -5.49
C MET A 284 11.21 -7.07 -5.37
N GLU A 285 10.29 -7.68 -6.13
CA GLU A 285 8.85 -7.48 -5.95
C GLU A 285 8.38 -6.01 -6.06
N GLY A 286 8.77 -5.30 -7.14
CA GLY A 286 8.38 -3.91 -7.37
C GLY A 286 6.87 -3.67 -7.31
N ASP A 287 6.07 -4.65 -7.70
CA ASP A 287 4.62 -4.54 -7.82
C ASP A 287 3.85 -4.86 -6.54
N THR A 288 4.49 -5.58 -5.64
CA THR A 288 3.90 -6.09 -4.39
C THR A 288 3.24 -5.00 -3.52
N PRO A 289 3.75 -3.76 -3.39
CA PRO A 289 3.09 -2.72 -2.62
C PRO A 289 1.65 -2.43 -3.05
N SER A 290 1.31 -2.65 -4.33
CA SER A 290 -0.02 -2.36 -4.86
C SER A 290 -1.14 -3.22 -4.25
N PHE A 291 -0.82 -4.37 -3.66
CA PHE A 291 -1.79 -5.23 -2.99
C PHE A 291 -1.48 -5.49 -1.50
N LEU A 292 -0.25 -5.26 -1.03
CA LEU A 292 0.08 -5.46 0.40
C LEU A 292 -0.76 -4.60 1.34
N GLY A 293 -1.14 -3.40 0.91
CA GLY A 293 -2.01 -2.52 1.68
C GLY A 293 -3.45 -3.01 1.82
N LEU A 294 -3.84 -4.03 1.06
CA LEU A 294 -5.18 -4.62 1.08
C LEU A 294 -5.29 -5.78 2.08
N ILE A 295 -4.18 -6.28 2.61
CA ILE A 295 -4.17 -7.37 3.60
C ILE A 295 -4.74 -6.84 4.91
N ASP A 296 -5.73 -7.56 5.44
CA ASP A 296 -6.45 -7.18 6.67
C ASP A 296 -5.65 -7.57 7.93
N ASN A 297 -4.52 -6.89 8.13
CA ASN A 297 -3.59 -7.10 9.25
C ASN A 297 -3.83 -6.17 10.45
N GLY A 298 -4.92 -5.38 10.44
CA GLY A 298 -5.26 -4.41 11.48
C GLY A 298 -4.71 -2.99 11.27
N LEU A 299 -3.91 -2.73 10.22
CA LEU A 299 -3.46 -1.38 9.84
C LEU A 299 -4.49 -0.60 9.04
N ASN A 300 -5.43 -1.28 8.36
CA ASN A 300 -6.56 -0.71 7.62
C ASN A 300 -6.20 0.32 6.54
N ALA A 301 -5.03 0.17 5.90
CA ALA A 301 -4.57 1.09 4.86
C ALA A 301 -5.51 1.19 3.65
N TYR A 302 -6.26 0.12 3.36
CA TYR A 302 -7.23 0.07 2.27
C TYR A 302 -8.43 1.02 2.47
N ARG A 303 -8.76 1.38 3.71
CA ARG A 303 -9.87 2.31 3.99
C ARG A 303 -9.55 3.72 3.54
N ARG A 304 -8.31 4.15 3.75
CA ARG A 304 -7.81 5.45 3.33
C ARG A 304 -6.31 5.34 3.06
N PRO A 305 -5.82 5.68 1.87
CA PRO A 305 -4.40 5.60 1.54
C PRO A 305 -3.48 6.45 2.42
N ASP A 306 -3.99 7.52 3.06
CA ASP A 306 -3.22 8.36 3.97
C ASP A 306 -3.10 7.81 5.41
N TRP A 307 -3.73 6.66 5.69
CA TRP A 307 -3.54 5.97 6.95
C TRP A 307 -2.22 5.20 7.02
N GLY A 308 -1.76 4.70 5.88
CA GLY A 308 -0.50 3.96 5.78
C GLY A 308 -0.56 2.54 6.33
N GLY A 309 0.29 1.70 5.78
CA GLY A 309 0.41 0.28 6.07
C GLY A 309 1.44 -0.37 5.14
N TRP A 310 1.39 -1.68 4.96
CA TRP A 310 2.38 -2.43 4.19
C TRP A 310 2.50 -1.98 2.72
N GLY A 311 1.42 -1.44 2.13
CA GLY A 311 1.41 -0.90 0.76
C GLY A 311 1.85 0.56 0.64
N GLY A 312 2.28 1.19 1.73
CA GLY A 312 2.70 2.58 1.76
C GLY A 312 1.63 3.55 2.27
N ARG A 313 1.96 4.84 2.24
CA ARG A 313 1.08 5.94 2.63
C ARG A 313 1.10 7.03 1.56
N TYR A 314 -0.08 7.50 1.21
CA TYR A 314 -0.30 8.47 0.14
C TYR A 314 -1.15 9.63 0.65
N VAL A 315 -1.09 10.76 -0.06
CA VAL A 315 -1.90 11.95 0.24
C VAL A 315 -2.78 12.29 -0.96
N TYR A 316 -3.96 12.83 -0.71
CA TYR A 316 -4.87 13.26 -1.76
C TYR A 316 -4.55 14.71 -2.14
N ARG A 317 -3.91 14.90 -3.31
CA ARG A 317 -3.49 16.22 -3.79
C ARG A 317 -3.38 16.24 -5.31
N GLN A 318 -3.34 17.42 -5.89
CA GLN A 318 -3.03 17.61 -7.31
C GLN A 318 -1.51 17.73 -7.50
N PRO A 319 -0.83 16.73 -8.08
CA PRO A 319 0.58 16.86 -8.47
C PRO A 319 0.76 17.76 -9.68
N TYR A 320 1.98 18.23 -9.89
CA TYR A 320 2.32 18.99 -11.09
C TYR A 320 2.05 18.16 -12.36
N GLY A 321 1.42 18.78 -13.35
CA GLY A 321 1.04 18.13 -14.62
C GLY A 321 -0.30 17.41 -14.60
N GLU A 322 -0.89 17.14 -13.43
CA GLU A 322 -2.25 16.58 -13.32
C GLU A 322 -3.31 17.69 -13.32
N THR A 323 -4.51 17.35 -13.80
CA THR A 323 -5.62 18.30 -13.92
C THR A 323 -6.51 18.38 -12.66
N HIS A 324 -6.36 17.41 -11.75
CA HIS A 324 -7.15 17.29 -10.52
C HIS A 324 -6.35 16.55 -9.44
N ALA A 325 -6.90 16.48 -8.23
CA ALA A 325 -6.29 15.75 -7.13
C ALA A 325 -6.42 14.22 -7.33
N ILE A 326 -5.35 13.51 -6.99
CA ILE A 326 -5.27 12.05 -6.95
C ILE A 326 -4.56 11.63 -5.67
N TRP A 327 -4.63 10.35 -5.32
CA TRP A 327 -3.77 9.80 -4.28
C TRP A 327 -2.35 9.63 -4.83
N THR A 328 -1.39 10.30 -4.20
CA THR A 328 0.00 10.28 -4.65
C THR A 328 0.95 10.51 -3.49
N GLN A 329 2.23 10.36 -3.73
CA GLN A 329 3.22 10.82 -2.76
C GLN A 329 3.26 12.35 -2.70
N GLY A 330 3.62 12.90 -1.53
CA GLY A 330 3.76 14.34 -1.36
C GLY A 330 5.10 14.84 -1.91
N GLY A 331 5.07 16.05 -2.43
CA GLY A 331 6.24 16.72 -2.94
C GLY A 331 6.49 16.43 -4.41
N ASP A 332 6.46 17.48 -5.20
CA ASP A 332 7.15 17.54 -6.45
C ASP A 332 8.56 18.14 -6.20
N GLU A 333 9.36 18.24 -7.24
CA GLU A 333 10.74 18.76 -7.12
C GLU A 333 10.78 20.20 -6.60
N PHE A 334 9.72 20.98 -6.79
CA PHE A 334 9.63 22.40 -6.42
C PHE A 334 9.08 22.61 -5.01
N PHE A 335 8.10 21.81 -4.62
CA PHE A 335 7.38 21.95 -3.35
C PHE A 335 7.40 20.64 -2.58
N ARG A 336 8.54 20.27 -2.03
CA ARG A 336 8.67 19.09 -1.16
C ARG A 336 7.84 19.27 0.10
N THR A 337 6.59 18.86 0.04
CA THR A 337 5.78 18.71 1.22
C THR A 337 6.11 17.35 1.85
N LYS A 338 6.24 17.29 3.16
CA LYS A 338 6.49 16.04 3.88
C LYS A 338 5.22 15.21 4.09
N ALA A 339 4.13 15.55 3.40
CA ALA A 339 2.80 15.02 3.71
C ALA A 339 2.67 13.50 3.53
N SER A 340 3.43 12.90 2.58
CA SER A 340 3.47 11.44 2.40
C SER A 340 4.72 10.79 2.95
N GLN A 341 5.62 11.53 3.61
CA GLN A 341 6.88 10.98 4.14
C GLN A 341 6.69 10.52 5.59
N ASP A 342 7.19 9.34 5.90
CA ASP A 342 7.32 8.88 7.28
C ASP A 342 8.71 9.14 7.82
N THR A 343 8.78 9.50 9.11
CA THR A 343 10.04 9.59 9.86
C THR A 343 10.21 8.37 10.73
N VAL A 344 11.22 7.57 10.45
CA VAL A 344 11.49 6.33 11.17
C VAL A 344 12.83 6.42 11.90
N THR A 345 12.82 6.07 13.19
CA THR A 345 14.04 5.90 13.98
C THR A 345 14.48 4.44 13.91
N VAL A 346 15.66 4.20 13.34
CA VAL A 346 16.21 2.85 13.22
C VAL A 346 17.01 2.45 14.48
N VAL A 347 17.42 1.19 14.57
CA VAL A 347 18.05 0.57 15.76
C VAL A 347 19.24 1.36 16.31
N ASN A 348 20.01 2.05 15.46
CA ASN A 348 21.13 2.88 15.91
C ASN A 348 20.72 4.29 16.39
N GLY A 349 19.43 4.57 16.52
CA GLY A 349 18.88 5.85 16.97
C GLY A 349 18.85 6.95 15.89
N LYS A 350 19.32 6.68 14.67
CA LYS A 350 19.28 7.65 13.58
C LYS A 350 17.86 7.72 12.97
N GLN A 351 17.43 8.92 12.64
CA GLN A 351 16.15 9.17 11.99
C GLN A 351 16.30 9.32 10.48
N TYR A 352 15.35 8.74 9.75
CA TYR A 352 15.25 8.86 8.30
C TYR A 352 13.83 9.25 7.92
N THR A 353 13.72 10.16 6.95
CA THR A 353 12.44 10.67 6.46
C THR A 353 12.39 10.51 4.95
N SER A 354 11.44 9.71 4.44
CA SER A 354 11.24 9.52 3.00
C SER A 354 9.85 8.98 2.69
N ASP A 355 9.45 9.06 1.43
CA ASP A 355 8.23 8.42 0.93
C ASP A 355 8.35 6.89 0.99
N GLN A 356 9.54 6.34 0.71
CA GLN A 356 9.83 4.91 0.80
C GLN A 356 9.73 4.37 2.23
N ALA A 357 10.00 5.22 3.24
CA ALA A 357 9.88 4.84 4.65
C ALA A 357 8.47 4.42 5.04
N THR A 358 7.45 4.89 4.31
CA THR A 358 6.06 4.50 4.53
C THR A 358 5.81 3.01 4.27
N ILE A 359 6.69 2.36 3.50
CA ILE A 359 6.69 0.92 3.22
C ILE A 359 7.75 0.20 4.04
N TRP A 360 9.04 0.59 3.94
CA TRP A 360 10.11 -0.18 4.54
C TRP A 360 10.07 -0.20 6.08
N ARG A 361 9.38 0.75 6.74
CA ARG A 361 9.17 0.68 8.20
C ARG A 361 8.46 -0.60 8.66
N TRP A 362 7.72 -1.25 7.77
CA TRP A 362 6.99 -2.49 8.03
C TRP A 362 7.71 -3.73 7.51
N ARG A 363 8.92 -3.57 6.94
CA ARG A 363 9.61 -4.62 6.18
C ARG A 363 9.85 -5.89 7.00
N ASP A 364 10.29 -5.76 8.22
CA ASP A 364 10.51 -6.91 9.10
C ASP A 364 9.22 -7.74 9.21
N ALA A 365 8.10 -7.11 9.47
CA ALA A 365 6.83 -7.80 9.62
C ALA A 365 6.34 -8.47 8.32
N TYR A 366 6.31 -7.75 7.19
CA TYR A 366 5.79 -8.37 5.97
C TYR A 366 6.74 -9.40 5.35
N GLN A 367 8.03 -9.34 5.60
CA GLN A 367 8.98 -10.34 5.13
C GLN A 367 8.91 -11.61 6.00
N ASN A 368 8.80 -11.47 7.30
CA ASN A 368 8.62 -12.62 8.20
C ASN A 368 7.25 -13.30 7.98
N ASP A 369 6.19 -12.54 7.75
CA ASP A 369 4.87 -13.09 7.40
C ASP A 369 4.93 -13.87 6.07
N PHE A 370 5.61 -13.34 5.07
CA PHE A 370 5.84 -14.07 3.82
C PHE A 370 6.62 -15.36 4.03
N ALA A 371 7.70 -15.33 4.81
CA ALA A 371 8.50 -16.51 5.13
C ALA A 371 7.66 -17.58 5.86
N ALA A 372 6.82 -17.18 6.82
CA ALA A 372 5.92 -18.08 7.52
C ALA A 372 4.88 -18.72 6.57
N ARG A 373 4.25 -17.92 5.71
CA ARG A 373 3.31 -18.45 4.71
C ARG A 373 3.99 -19.37 3.70
N MET A 374 5.26 -19.14 3.38
CA MET A 374 6.04 -20.08 2.57
C MET A 374 6.38 -21.35 3.35
N ASP A 375 6.61 -21.29 4.66
CA ASP A 375 6.72 -22.48 5.52
C ASP A 375 5.41 -23.27 5.54
N TRP A 376 4.25 -22.62 5.51
CA TRP A 376 2.93 -23.27 5.43
C TRP A 376 2.75 -24.10 4.16
N THR A 377 3.56 -23.89 3.11
CA THR A 377 3.53 -24.71 1.90
C THR A 377 4.09 -26.11 2.09
N ILE A 378 4.90 -26.32 3.14
CA ILE A 378 5.66 -27.57 3.37
C ILE A 378 5.55 -28.13 4.79
N LYS A 379 5.03 -27.37 5.75
CA LYS A 379 4.86 -27.77 7.15
C LYS A 379 3.38 -27.97 7.45
N ASP A 380 3.08 -28.80 8.43
CA ASP A 380 1.74 -28.87 9.03
C ASP A 380 1.56 -27.75 10.08
N PHE A 381 0.35 -27.60 10.62
CA PHE A 381 0.00 -26.56 11.58
C PHE A 381 0.91 -26.58 12.82
N ALA A 382 1.19 -27.75 13.38
CA ALA A 382 1.95 -27.88 14.62
C ALA A 382 3.44 -27.52 14.49
N HIS A 383 3.97 -27.44 13.27
CA HIS A 383 5.38 -27.16 12.98
C HIS A 383 5.62 -25.83 12.26
N ALA A 384 4.57 -25.04 12.08
CA ALA A 384 4.65 -23.70 11.51
C ALA A 384 4.25 -22.65 12.53
N ASN A 385 4.61 -21.39 12.31
CA ASN A 385 4.21 -20.26 13.13
C ASN A 385 2.99 -19.55 12.52
N HIS A 386 2.10 -19.00 13.38
CA HIS A 386 0.88 -18.29 12.99
C HIS A 386 0.79 -16.95 13.71
N ASN A 387 0.11 -16.01 13.06
CA ASN A 387 0.00 -14.64 13.56
C ASN A 387 -0.75 -14.56 14.91
N PRO A 388 -0.29 -13.71 15.84
CA PRO A 388 -1.03 -13.39 17.06
C PRO A 388 -2.45 -12.88 16.76
N VAL A 389 -3.38 -13.23 17.63
CA VAL A 389 -4.75 -12.68 17.64
C VAL A 389 -4.78 -11.51 18.61
N VAL A 390 -4.90 -10.30 18.05
CA VAL A 390 -4.90 -9.06 18.83
C VAL A 390 -6.30 -8.76 19.34
N GLU A 391 -6.44 -8.58 20.64
CA GLU A 391 -7.66 -8.10 21.28
C GLU A 391 -7.35 -6.78 22.00
N VAL A 392 -8.17 -5.75 21.78
CA VAL A 392 -8.05 -4.46 22.46
C VAL A 392 -9.42 -4.08 23.04
N ASN A 393 -9.49 -3.83 24.33
CA ASN A 393 -10.72 -3.47 25.05
C ASN A 393 -11.90 -4.44 24.81
N GLY A 394 -11.60 -5.74 24.67
CA GLY A 394 -12.60 -6.80 24.41
C GLY A 394 -13.00 -6.97 22.94
N ASP A 395 -12.35 -6.25 22.02
CA ASP A 395 -12.56 -6.38 20.57
C ASP A 395 -11.36 -7.07 19.92
N SER A 396 -11.56 -8.29 19.38
CA SER A 396 -10.55 -9.11 18.69
C SER A 396 -10.60 -9.00 17.18
N GLY A 397 -11.41 -8.10 16.60
CA GLY A 397 -11.46 -7.87 15.15
C GLY A 397 -10.26 -7.10 14.63
N THR A 398 -10.17 -6.93 13.31
CA THR A 398 -9.13 -6.16 12.62
C THR A 398 -9.55 -4.72 12.30
N ALA A 399 -10.85 -4.39 12.39
CA ALA A 399 -11.36 -3.05 12.13
C ALA A 399 -10.72 -2.01 13.08
N PRO A 400 -10.54 -0.75 12.67
CA PRO A 400 -10.01 0.27 13.56
C PRO A 400 -10.94 0.46 14.76
N ILE A 401 -10.34 0.69 15.92
CA ILE A 401 -11.07 1.10 17.14
C ILE A 401 -11.17 2.63 17.12
N GLU A 402 -12.37 3.14 17.21
CA GLU A 402 -12.62 4.57 17.31
C GLU A 402 -12.91 4.94 18.78
N ILE A 403 -12.18 5.92 19.30
CA ILE A 403 -12.37 6.42 20.68
C ILE A 403 -12.40 7.94 20.72
N ASP A 404 -13.15 8.47 21.67
CA ASP A 404 -13.15 9.88 22.00
C ASP A 404 -12.20 10.17 23.17
N ALA A 405 -11.42 11.24 23.08
CA ALA A 405 -10.53 11.69 24.12
C ALA A 405 -10.65 13.21 24.35
N VAL A 406 -10.49 13.63 25.58
CA VAL A 406 -10.40 15.06 25.93
C VAL A 406 -8.95 15.39 26.24
N VAL A 407 -8.48 16.54 25.74
CA VAL A 407 -7.11 17.02 25.99
C VAL A 407 -6.78 16.94 27.49
N GLY A 408 -5.65 16.34 27.82
CA GLY A 408 -5.15 16.17 29.19
C GLY A 408 -5.84 15.05 29.99
N LYS A 409 -6.85 14.36 29.44
CA LYS A 409 -7.49 13.23 30.10
C LYS A 409 -6.92 11.90 29.56
N PRO A 410 -6.42 11.02 30.43
CA PRO A 410 -5.90 9.73 30.01
C PRO A 410 -7.01 8.77 29.58
N VAL A 411 -6.74 8.00 28.51
CA VAL A 411 -7.57 6.88 28.04
C VAL A 411 -6.73 5.61 28.13
N VAL A 412 -7.27 4.56 28.72
CA VAL A 412 -6.59 3.25 28.84
C VAL A 412 -6.97 2.36 27.67
N LEU A 413 -5.97 1.77 27.04
CA LEU A 413 -6.10 0.72 26.03
C LEU A 413 -5.54 -0.58 26.62
N ASP A 414 -6.36 -1.63 26.64
CA ASP A 414 -6.02 -2.91 27.25
C ASP A 414 -6.01 -4.03 26.18
N ALA A 415 -4.82 -4.55 25.88
CA ALA A 415 -4.60 -5.67 24.98
C ALA A 415 -4.17 -6.95 25.70
N SER A 416 -4.38 -7.04 27.02
CA SER A 416 -3.90 -8.16 27.85
C SER A 416 -4.56 -9.51 27.54
N HIS A 417 -5.64 -9.52 26.76
CA HIS A 417 -6.33 -10.75 26.32
C HIS A 417 -5.91 -11.20 24.90
N SER A 418 -4.96 -10.52 24.28
CA SER A 418 -4.35 -11.02 23.03
C SER A 418 -3.75 -12.40 23.23
N THR A 419 -3.90 -13.28 22.24
CA THR A 419 -3.47 -14.68 22.31
C THR A 419 -2.61 -15.03 21.10
N ASP A 420 -1.91 -16.15 21.23
CA ASP A 420 -1.14 -16.75 20.14
C ASP A 420 -1.65 -18.16 19.85
N PRO A 421 -1.90 -18.51 18.57
CA PRO A 421 -2.40 -19.85 18.22
C PRO A 421 -1.43 -20.99 18.54
N ASP A 422 -0.12 -20.72 18.56
CA ASP A 422 0.93 -21.69 18.79
C ASP A 422 1.42 -21.67 20.25
N GLY A 423 0.88 -20.75 21.07
CA GLY A 423 1.23 -20.57 22.47
C GLY A 423 2.53 -19.82 22.70
N ASN A 424 2.98 -19.06 21.70
CA ASN A 424 4.18 -18.23 21.78
C ASN A 424 3.98 -17.03 22.73
N LYS A 425 5.09 -16.50 23.26
CA LYS A 425 5.05 -15.30 24.09
C LYS A 425 4.87 -14.06 23.25
N LEU A 426 3.99 -13.17 23.69
CA LEU A 426 3.67 -11.94 23.01
C LEU A 426 4.48 -10.76 23.56
N ARG A 427 4.98 -9.93 22.65
CA ARG A 427 5.56 -8.61 22.92
C ARG A 427 4.63 -7.54 22.36
N TYR A 428 4.47 -6.47 23.10
CA TYR A 428 3.56 -5.37 22.76
C TYR A 428 4.37 -4.13 22.41
N SER A 429 3.92 -3.38 21.42
CA SER A 429 4.50 -2.08 21.06
C SER A 429 3.39 -1.13 20.65
N TRP A 430 3.08 -0.17 21.51
CA TRP A 430 2.15 0.91 21.22
C TRP A 430 2.93 2.13 20.76
N PHE A 431 2.57 2.68 19.62
CA PHE A 431 3.20 3.91 19.14
C PHE A 431 2.20 4.82 18.43
N ALA A 432 2.43 6.13 18.55
CA ALA A 432 1.73 7.10 17.72
C ALA A 432 2.21 6.99 16.29
N TYR A 433 1.26 7.10 15.34
CA TYR A 433 1.59 7.23 13.92
C TYR A 433 1.24 8.64 13.45
N PRO A 434 2.11 9.61 13.74
CA PRO A 434 1.80 11.03 13.63
C PRO A 434 1.61 11.50 12.19
N GLU A 435 2.07 10.73 11.20
CA GLU A 435 1.91 11.06 9.79
C GLU A 435 0.60 10.53 9.19
N ALA A 436 -0.05 9.55 9.86
CA ALA A 436 -1.31 8.97 9.38
C ALA A 436 -2.43 10.03 9.36
N GLY A 437 -3.32 9.94 8.35
CA GLY A 437 -4.35 10.94 8.13
C GLY A 437 -3.79 12.27 7.59
N GLY A 438 -2.67 12.24 6.86
CA GLY A 438 -1.95 13.44 6.39
C GLY A 438 -2.78 14.40 5.51
N THR A 439 -3.95 13.98 5.05
CA THR A 439 -4.94 14.82 4.37
C THR A 439 -5.82 15.59 5.36
N ASP A 440 -5.88 15.16 6.63
CA ASP A 440 -6.65 15.82 7.69
C ASP A 440 -5.90 17.05 8.20
N THR A 441 -6.63 18.11 8.46
CA THR A 441 -6.04 19.40 8.87
C THR A 441 -5.75 19.50 10.37
N ASN A 442 -6.34 18.61 11.17
CA ASN A 442 -6.34 18.69 12.63
C ASN A 442 -5.61 17.49 13.27
N LEU A 443 -4.44 17.13 12.73
CA LEU A 443 -3.63 16.07 13.34
C LEU A 443 -3.13 16.50 14.72
N SER A 444 -3.27 15.62 15.70
CA SER A 444 -2.85 15.83 17.09
C SER A 444 -1.69 14.92 17.47
N ASP A 445 -0.99 15.30 18.52
CA ASP A 445 0.03 14.48 19.17
C ASP A 445 -0.53 13.88 20.46
N VAL A 446 -0.15 12.64 20.72
CA VAL A 446 -0.50 11.92 21.94
C VAL A 446 0.77 11.46 22.66
N LYS A 447 0.71 11.46 23.99
CA LYS A 447 1.68 10.80 24.86
C LYS A 447 1.17 9.39 25.16
N ILE A 448 2.05 8.40 25.09
CA ILE A 448 1.76 7.01 25.40
C ILE A 448 2.63 6.57 26.57
N GLU A 449 2.01 6.11 27.64
CA GLU A 449 2.66 5.47 28.79
C GLU A 449 2.37 3.97 28.77
N GLY A 450 3.34 3.13 29.16
CA GLY A 450 3.21 1.67 29.06
C GLY A 450 3.31 1.15 27.62
N ALA A 451 4.08 1.83 26.77
CA ALA A 451 4.18 1.55 25.32
C ALA A 451 4.65 0.12 24.98
N ASP A 452 5.36 -0.55 25.87
CA ASP A 452 5.92 -1.90 25.74
C ASP A 452 5.17 -2.95 26.58
N THR A 453 4.00 -2.59 27.11
CA THR A 453 3.19 -3.47 27.95
C THR A 453 1.84 -3.78 27.28
N PRO A 454 1.12 -4.84 27.72
CA PRO A 454 -0.21 -5.13 27.19
C PRO A 454 -1.24 -4.02 27.47
N ARG A 455 -0.96 -3.11 28.41
CA ARG A 455 -1.85 -1.97 28.72
C ARG A 455 -1.12 -0.66 28.53
N ALA A 456 -1.67 0.21 27.69
CA ALA A 456 -1.13 1.55 27.47
C ALA A 456 -2.13 2.61 27.93
N THR A 457 -1.59 3.76 28.33
CA THR A 457 -2.38 4.96 28.62
C THR A 457 -2.05 6.02 27.57
N VAL A 458 -3.07 6.46 26.85
CA VAL A 458 -2.96 7.47 25.80
C VAL A 458 -3.53 8.79 26.32
N THR A 459 -2.76 9.86 26.20
CA THR A 459 -3.19 11.21 26.61
C THR A 459 -2.91 12.20 25.48
N ALA A 460 -3.97 12.83 24.97
CA ALA A 460 -3.84 13.91 23.99
C ALA A 460 -3.23 15.16 24.64
N THR A 461 -2.22 15.75 24.01
CA THR A 461 -1.51 16.91 24.54
C THR A 461 -2.11 18.25 24.09
N ALA A 462 -2.76 18.25 22.93
CA ALA A 462 -3.46 19.39 22.34
C ALA A 462 -4.53 18.87 21.38
N VAL A 463 -5.52 19.71 21.04
CA VAL A 463 -6.53 19.34 20.03
C VAL A 463 -5.90 19.12 18.67
N CYS A 464 -4.95 19.96 18.28
CA CYS A 464 -4.14 19.71 17.11
C CYS A 464 -2.71 20.25 17.28
N ARG A 465 -1.80 19.81 16.43
CA ARG A 465 -0.44 20.36 16.39
C ARG A 465 -0.48 21.83 16.05
N ALA A 466 0.33 22.61 16.76
CA ALA A 466 0.54 23.99 16.40
C ALA A 466 1.06 24.08 14.95
N PRO A 467 0.50 24.96 14.11
CA PRO A 467 1.04 25.17 12.78
C PRO A 467 2.51 25.60 12.88
N TRP A 468 3.34 25.08 11.97
CA TRP A 468 4.79 25.37 11.92
C TRP A 468 5.12 26.87 11.68
N LEU A 469 4.14 27.67 11.23
CA LEU A 469 4.19 29.13 11.12
C LEU A 469 3.23 29.78 12.09
N PRO A 470 3.71 30.59 13.04
CA PRO A 470 2.86 31.39 13.92
C PRO A 470 1.93 32.29 13.09
N GLY A 471 0.64 32.25 13.37
CA GLY A 471 -0.39 33.05 12.68
C GLY A 471 -1.11 32.36 11.53
N LEU A 472 -0.75 31.12 11.19
CA LEU A 472 -1.60 30.26 10.38
C LEU A 472 -2.81 29.77 11.19
N VAL A 473 -3.90 29.52 10.48
CA VAL A 473 -5.24 29.27 11.02
C VAL A 473 -5.20 28.31 12.22
N PRO A 474 -5.76 28.70 13.38
CA PRO A 474 -5.88 27.80 14.51
C PRO A 474 -6.73 26.59 14.14
N CYS A 475 -6.53 25.47 14.83
CA CYS A 475 -7.35 24.28 14.73
C CYS A 475 -8.84 24.63 14.77
N LYS A 476 -9.60 24.17 13.79
CA LYS A 476 -11.05 24.32 13.80
C LYS A 476 -11.66 22.95 14.02
N GLY A 477 -12.42 22.82 15.13
CA GLY A 477 -13.08 21.56 15.48
C GLY A 477 -12.16 20.58 16.22
N ASP A 478 -12.52 19.31 16.18
CA ASP A 478 -11.85 18.24 16.88
C ASP A 478 -10.55 17.81 16.18
N GLY A 479 -9.62 17.29 16.97
CA GLY A 479 -8.37 16.74 16.48
C GLY A 479 -8.46 15.25 16.23
N VAL A 480 -7.48 14.70 15.48
CA VAL A 480 -7.35 13.26 15.22
C VAL A 480 -5.93 12.82 15.50
N ALA A 481 -5.78 11.67 16.16
CA ALA A 481 -4.51 10.98 16.27
C ALA A 481 -4.67 9.49 15.95
N HIS A 482 -3.62 8.89 15.39
CA HIS A 482 -3.57 7.46 15.18
C HIS A 482 -2.57 6.83 16.15
N VAL A 483 -3.03 5.82 16.88
CA VAL A 483 -2.21 4.95 17.71
C VAL A 483 -2.24 3.56 17.12
N ILE A 484 -1.07 2.96 16.96
CA ILE A 484 -0.92 1.59 16.46
C ILE A 484 -0.43 0.72 17.61
N LEU A 485 -1.10 -0.40 17.82
CA LEU A 485 -0.55 -1.53 18.56
C LEU A 485 0.04 -2.51 17.56
N ALA A 486 1.29 -2.92 17.78
CA ALA A 486 1.91 -4.09 17.17
C ALA A 486 2.09 -5.15 18.25
N VAL A 487 1.57 -6.34 18.01
CA VAL A 487 1.76 -7.52 18.87
C VAL A 487 2.59 -8.52 18.09
N THR A 488 3.76 -8.84 18.61
CA THR A 488 4.73 -9.73 17.95
C THR A 488 4.98 -10.94 18.83
N ASP A 489 4.91 -12.15 18.25
CA ASP A 489 5.26 -13.39 18.91
C ASP A 489 6.78 -13.63 19.03
N ASP A 490 7.21 -14.64 19.77
CA ASP A 490 8.59 -15.12 19.81
C ASP A 490 8.78 -16.42 19.00
N GLY A 491 7.87 -16.71 18.05
CA GLY A 491 7.97 -17.81 17.12
C GLY A 491 9.07 -17.62 16.05
N SER A 492 9.20 -18.59 15.14
CA SER A 492 10.22 -18.53 14.08
C SER A 492 9.65 -18.92 12.72
N PRO A 493 9.59 -17.96 11.75
CA PRO A 493 9.90 -16.54 11.91
C PRO A 493 8.93 -15.85 12.88
N HIS A 494 9.32 -14.78 13.57
CA HIS A 494 8.42 -14.02 14.41
C HIS A 494 7.37 -13.27 13.58
N LEU A 495 6.13 -13.26 14.05
CA LEU A 495 5.00 -12.69 13.33
C LEU A 495 4.37 -11.52 14.09
N THR A 496 3.86 -10.56 13.34
CA THR A 496 3.27 -9.35 13.92
C THR A 496 1.86 -9.12 13.38
N SER A 497 0.91 -8.98 14.29
CA SER A 497 -0.43 -8.48 14.02
C SER A 497 -0.60 -7.09 14.61
N TYR A 498 -1.52 -6.31 14.03
CA TYR A 498 -1.71 -4.93 14.44
C TYR A 498 -3.14 -4.64 14.89
N ARG A 499 -3.29 -3.51 15.58
CA ARG A 499 -4.57 -2.85 15.79
C ARG A 499 -4.40 -1.35 15.68
N ARG A 500 -5.20 -0.73 14.84
CA ARG A 500 -5.26 0.74 14.74
C ARG A 500 -6.32 1.27 15.68
N VAL A 501 -5.96 2.29 16.47
CA VAL A 501 -6.88 3.09 17.26
C VAL A 501 -6.90 4.52 16.68
N VAL A 502 -8.07 4.97 16.27
CA VAL A 502 -8.31 6.34 15.81
C VAL A 502 -8.89 7.11 16.97
N VAL A 503 -8.18 8.14 17.38
CA VAL A 503 -8.55 8.95 18.56
C VAL A 503 -9.11 10.29 18.09
N SER A 504 -10.41 10.52 18.31
CA SER A 504 -11.05 11.81 18.13
C SER A 504 -10.81 12.67 19.39
N ILE A 505 -10.19 13.84 19.22
CA ILE A 505 -9.68 14.63 20.33
C ILE A 505 -10.47 15.93 20.46
N HIS A 506 -11.13 16.10 21.60
CA HIS A 506 -11.95 17.26 21.93
C HIS A 506 -11.20 18.21 22.86
N SER A 507 -11.49 19.53 22.76
CA SER A 507 -11.00 20.50 23.72
C SER A 507 -11.61 20.23 25.11
N ALA A 508 -10.84 20.48 26.16
CA ALA A 508 -11.40 20.52 27.49
C ALA A 508 -12.46 21.64 27.50
N GLN A 509 -13.70 21.29 27.84
CA GLN A 509 -14.73 22.32 28.10
C GLN A 509 -14.28 23.14 29.31
N HIS A 510 -14.19 24.45 29.15
CA HIS A 510 -13.94 25.41 30.25
C HIS A 510 -15.18 25.59 31.08
#